data_2a88c2d1e88e040842a33575e15d19d9
#
_entry.id   2a88c2d1e88e040842a33575e15d19d9
#
_cell.length_a   1.000
_cell.length_b   1.000
_cell.length_c   1.000
_cell.angle_alpha   90.00
_cell.angle_beta   90.00
_cell.angle_gamma   90.00
#
_symmetry.space_group_name_H-M   'P 1'
#
loop_
_entity.id
_entity.type
_entity.pdbx_description
1 polymer ?
#
loop_
_entity_poly.entity_id
_entity_poly.type
_entity_poly.pdbx_seq_one_letter_code
_entity_poly.pdbx_strand_id
1 'polypeptide(L)'
;MKDNDTFGWLSTSHRKKLVLMIAAILMVCILECVRLGVIMTVKSEYYMQKADELHQRERRIKAKRGRILDRNGEILAANEVVCTVSVIHSQIEDEDKVIKVLAGELNMDVEEVTKKVKKVSSMEYIKTNVAKDIGDAIREYDLPGVKIDEDYKRVYPYNELASKVLGFTGADNQGILGLEAKYDTYLSGTNGQILTPVSYTHLTLPTIA
;
A
#
# COMPACT_ATOMS: atom_id res chain seq x y z
N MET A 1 -54.13 54.77 -6.31
CA MET A 1 -53.00 54.38 -5.44
C MET A 1 -53.51 53.36 -4.43
N LYS A 2 -53.31 52.10 -4.69
CA LYS A 2 -53.68 51.00 -3.82
C LYS A 2 -52.42 50.20 -3.53
N ASP A 3 -51.87 50.35 -2.35
CA ASP A 3 -50.74 49.61 -1.87
C ASP A 3 -51.12 48.16 -1.64
N ASN A 4 -50.35 47.29 -2.19
CA ASN A 4 -50.48 45.84 -2.12
C ASN A 4 -50.01 45.32 -0.76
N ASP A 5 -50.90 45.22 0.21
CA ASP A 5 -50.68 44.43 1.40
C ASP A 5 -50.96 42.95 1.12
N THR A 6 -50.04 42.28 0.42
CA THR A 6 -50.13 40.84 0.15
C THR A 6 -49.59 39.97 1.28
N PHE A 7 -49.26 40.52 2.44
CA PHE A 7 -48.68 39.78 3.56
C PHE A 7 -49.63 39.51 4.75
N GLY A 8 -50.93 39.85 4.60
CA GLY A 8 -51.92 39.82 5.67
C GLY A 8 -52.65 38.51 5.93
N TRP A 9 -52.37 37.42 5.22
CA TRP A 9 -53.22 36.22 5.22
C TRP A 9 -52.73 35.03 6.06
N LEU A 10 -51.63 35.13 6.76
CA LEU A 10 -51.20 34.08 7.67
C LEU A 10 -51.93 34.30 9.05
N SER A 11 -52.91 33.49 9.33
CA SER A 11 -53.54 33.41 10.65
C SER A 11 -52.46 33.35 11.74
N THR A 12 -52.70 34.01 12.88
CA THR A 12 -51.77 34.05 14.04
C THR A 12 -51.32 32.67 14.50
N SER A 13 -52.12 31.64 14.27
CA SER A 13 -51.81 30.23 14.48
C SER A 13 -50.75 29.71 13.53
N HIS A 14 -50.77 30.06 12.23
CA HIS A 14 -49.76 29.66 11.24
C HIS A 14 -48.42 30.35 11.47
N ARG A 15 -48.43 31.63 11.87
CA ARG A 15 -47.18 32.36 12.23
C ARG A 15 -46.47 31.70 13.42
N LYS A 16 -47.24 31.31 14.47
CA LYS A 16 -46.65 30.57 15.62
C LYS A 16 -46.07 29.25 15.22
N LYS A 17 -46.74 28.46 14.38
CA LYS A 17 -46.20 27.18 13.85
C LYS A 17 -44.94 27.38 13.02
N LEU A 18 -44.91 28.42 12.17
CA LEU A 18 -43.76 28.74 11.33
C LEU A 18 -42.55 29.17 12.17
N VAL A 19 -42.74 30.02 13.16
CA VAL A 19 -41.70 30.42 14.13
C VAL A 19 -41.18 29.22 14.89
N LEU A 20 -42.05 28.30 15.33
CA LEU A 20 -41.68 27.10 16.05
C LEU A 20 -40.86 26.14 15.16
N MET A 21 -41.24 26.01 13.88
CA MET A 21 -40.46 25.23 12.89
C MET A 21 -39.05 25.83 12.66
N ILE A 22 -38.97 27.15 12.49
CA ILE A 22 -37.68 27.84 12.31
C ILE A 22 -36.81 27.67 13.56
N ALA A 23 -37.40 27.81 14.75
CA ALA A 23 -36.68 27.60 16.01
C ALA A 23 -36.15 26.15 16.15
N ALA A 24 -36.96 25.16 15.75
CA ALA A 24 -36.53 23.77 15.74
C ALA A 24 -35.34 23.53 14.78
N ILE A 25 -35.40 24.08 13.58
CA ILE A 25 -34.28 23.98 12.59
C ILE A 25 -33.04 24.67 13.13
N LEU A 26 -33.15 25.86 13.69
CA LEU A 26 -32.03 26.56 14.32
C LEU A 26 -31.42 25.77 15.47
N MET A 27 -32.23 25.14 16.31
CA MET A 27 -31.75 24.29 17.39
C MET A 27 -30.92 23.12 16.86
N VAL A 28 -31.38 22.43 15.80
CA VAL A 28 -30.65 21.34 15.15
C VAL A 28 -29.31 21.83 14.57
N CYS A 29 -29.31 22.96 13.87
CA CYS A 29 -28.09 23.57 13.34
C CYS A 29 -27.08 23.90 14.44
N ILE A 30 -27.52 24.46 15.56
CA ILE A 30 -26.65 24.78 16.69
C ILE A 30 -26.06 23.49 17.28
N LEU A 31 -26.84 22.43 17.40
CA LEU A 31 -26.46 21.15 17.94
C LEU A 31 -25.38 20.48 17.06
N GLU A 32 -25.54 20.53 15.72
CA GLU A 32 -24.54 20.05 14.76
C GLU A 32 -23.25 20.89 14.79
N CYS A 33 -23.35 22.22 14.91
CA CYS A 33 -22.16 23.08 15.06
C CYS A 33 -21.38 22.76 16.34
N VAL A 34 -22.06 22.54 17.47
CA VAL A 34 -21.40 22.13 18.71
C VAL A 34 -20.74 20.76 18.55
N ARG A 35 -21.42 19.82 17.93
CA ARG A 35 -20.87 18.46 17.64
C ARG A 35 -19.62 18.53 16.78
N LEU A 36 -19.64 19.33 15.70
CA LEU A 36 -18.48 19.55 14.86
C LEU A 36 -17.33 20.21 15.63
N GLY A 37 -17.63 21.20 16.47
CA GLY A 37 -16.63 21.84 17.31
C GLY A 37 -15.95 20.86 18.27
N VAL A 38 -16.70 19.95 18.89
CA VAL A 38 -16.15 18.89 19.77
C VAL A 38 -15.27 17.92 18.97
N ILE A 39 -15.67 17.54 17.76
CA ILE A 39 -14.87 16.66 16.90
C ILE A 39 -13.57 17.36 16.51
N MET A 40 -13.61 18.64 16.13
CA MET A 40 -12.45 19.41 15.69
C MET A 40 -11.45 19.73 16.81
N THR A 41 -11.92 19.88 18.05
CA THR A 41 -11.04 20.27 19.18
C THR A 41 -10.65 19.08 20.05
N VAL A 42 -11.62 18.28 20.49
CA VAL A 42 -11.37 17.20 21.47
C VAL A 42 -10.89 15.90 20.80
N LYS A 43 -11.43 15.62 19.61
CA LYS A 43 -11.12 14.38 18.89
C LYS A 43 -10.16 14.57 17.70
N SER A 44 -9.62 15.77 17.51
CA SER A 44 -8.77 16.06 16.35
C SER A 44 -7.52 15.18 16.32
N GLU A 45 -6.83 15.01 17.46
CA GLU A 45 -5.66 14.13 17.56
C GLU A 45 -5.96 12.68 17.16
N TYR A 46 -7.06 12.14 17.68
CA TYR A 46 -7.49 10.79 17.33
C TYR A 46 -7.77 10.61 15.84
N TYR A 47 -8.48 11.57 15.23
CA TYR A 47 -8.79 11.50 13.80
C TYR A 47 -7.58 11.81 12.92
N MET A 48 -6.66 12.68 13.36
CA MET A 48 -5.39 12.92 12.68
C MET A 48 -4.53 11.66 12.67
N GLN A 49 -4.34 11.00 13.83
CA GLN A 49 -3.61 9.73 13.89
C GLN A 49 -4.23 8.67 12.96
N LYS A 50 -5.54 8.55 12.98
CA LYS A 50 -6.24 7.58 12.12
C LYS A 50 -6.19 7.93 10.63
N ALA A 51 -6.15 9.22 10.29
CA ALA A 51 -5.92 9.67 8.92
C ALA A 51 -4.47 9.40 8.50
N ASP A 52 -3.49 9.65 9.36
CA ASP A 52 -2.09 9.35 9.11
C ASP A 52 -1.85 7.85 8.91
N GLU A 53 -2.46 6.98 9.72
CA GLU A 53 -2.42 5.53 9.52
C GLU A 53 -2.97 5.09 8.16
N LEU A 54 -4.04 5.74 7.68
CA LEU A 54 -4.64 5.47 6.37
C LEU A 54 -3.83 6.07 5.20
N HIS A 55 -3.13 7.17 5.46
CA HIS A 55 -2.34 7.89 4.44
C HIS A 55 -0.88 7.44 4.40
N GLN A 56 -0.40 6.72 5.42
CA GLN A 56 0.93 6.15 5.42
C GLN A 56 0.90 4.77 4.77
N ARG A 57 1.47 4.65 3.59
CA ARG A 57 1.82 3.34 3.04
C ARG A 57 3.06 2.84 3.75
N GLU A 58 2.86 1.96 4.70
CA GLU A 58 3.96 1.20 5.29
C GLU A 58 4.49 0.21 4.25
N ARG A 59 5.72 0.44 3.83
CA ARG A 59 6.46 -0.52 3.04
C ARG A 59 7.51 -1.16 3.93
N ARG A 60 7.35 -2.43 4.20
CA ARG A 60 8.33 -3.20 4.96
C ARG A 60 9.45 -3.62 4.04
N ILE A 61 10.68 -3.24 4.38
CA ILE A 61 11.88 -3.75 3.73
C ILE A 61 12.35 -4.93 4.53
N LYS A 62 12.41 -6.11 3.90
CA LYS A 62 12.95 -7.31 4.55
C LYS A 62 14.42 -7.11 4.88
N ALA A 63 14.80 -7.42 6.10
CA ALA A 63 16.20 -7.38 6.49
C ALA A 63 16.99 -8.47 5.76
N LYS A 64 18.24 -8.15 5.43
CA LYS A 64 19.18 -9.14 4.92
C LYS A 64 19.53 -10.10 6.04
N ARG A 65 19.29 -11.41 5.82
CA ARG A 65 19.60 -12.44 6.80
C ARG A 65 21.12 -12.62 6.95
N GLY A 66 21.58 -12.90 8.17
CA GLY A 66 22.98 -13.16 8.46
C GLY A 66 23.55 -14.34 7.65
N ARG A 67 24.84 -14.28 7.31
CA ARG A 67 25.54 -15.39 6.63
C ARG A 67 25.90 -16.46 7.66
N ILE A 68 25.91 -17.73 7.22
CA ILE A 68 26.45 -18.83 7.99
C ILE A 68 27.76 -19.22 7.34
N LEU A 69 28.82 -19.22 8.14
CA LEU A 69 30.18 -19.52 7.71
C LEU A 69 30.68 -20.77 8.43
N ASP A 70 31.62 -21.47 7.82
CA ASP A 70 32.39 -22.51 8.50
C ASP A 70 33.52 -21.90 9.35
N ARG A 71 34.32 -22.74 10.00
CA ARG A 71 35.45 -22.29 10.82
C ARG A 71 36.58 -21.64 10.00
N ASN A 72 36.61 -21.84 8.70
CA ASN A 72 37.62 -21.28 7.79
C ASN A 72 37.15 -19.98 7.12
N GLY A 73 35.88 -19.58 7.39
CA GLY A 73 35.27 -18.43 6.78
C GLY A 73 34.53 -18.70 5.45
N GLU A 74 34.44 -19.97 5.04
CA GLU A 74 33.72 -20.36 3.83
C GLU A 74 32.19 -20.19 4.04
N ILE A 75 31.54 -19.69 3.01
CA ILE A 75 30.11 -19.36 3.07
C ILE A 75 29.25 -20.61 2.86
N LEU A 76 28.61 -21.08 3.90
CA LEU A 76 27.67 -22.21 3.85
C LEU A 76 26.23 -21.80 3.52
N ALA A 77 25.82 -20.59 3.94
CA ALA A 77 24.54 -20.02 3.61
C ALA A 77 24.68 -18.50 3.45
N ALA A 78 24.14 -17.95 2.36
CA ALA A 78 24.17 -16.52 2.04
C ALA A 78 22.80 -16.06 1.47
N ASN A 79 22.68 -14.77 1.26
CA ASN A 79 21.54 -14.20 0.57
C ASN A 79 21.97 -13.69 -0.81
N GLU A 80 21.19 -14.02 -1.80
CA GLU A 80 21.26 -13.44 -3.13
C GLU A 80 20.21 -12.34 -3.24
N VAL A 81 20.56 -11.23 -3.88
CA VAL A 81 19.62 -10.14 -4.16
C VAL A 81 18.77 -10.56 -5.35
N VAL A 82 17.49 -10.58 -5.15
CA VAL A 82 16.49 -10.86 -6.20
C VAL A 82 15.48 -9.73 -6.25
N CYS A 83 14.70 -9.66 -7.31
CA CYS A 83 13.65 -8.68 -7.47
C CYS A 83 12.29 -9.35 -7.50
N THR A 84 11.29 -8.64 -6.97
CA THR A 84 9.87 -8.98 -7.12
C THR A 84 9.23 -7.93 -8.01
N VAL A 85 8.65 -8.38 -9.11
CA VAL A 85 7.93 -7.51 -10.06
C VAL A 85 6.45 -7.55 -9.74
N SER A 86 5.86 -6.39 -9.51
CA SER A 86 4.43 -6.20 -9.24
C SER A 86 3.86 -5.07 -10.08
N VAL A 87 2.55 -5.08 -10.29
CA VAL A 87 1.84 -4.06 -11.04
C VAL A 87 0.70 -3.47 -10.22
N ILE A 88 0.45 -2.19 -10.43
CA ILE A 88 -0.69 -1.45 -9.88
C ILE A 88 -1.56 -1.05 -11.05
N HIS A 89 -2.67 -1.76 -11.25
CA HIS A 89 -3.56 -1.57 -12.41
C HIS A 89 -3.99 -0.10 -12.60
N SER A 90 -4.35 0.60 -11.53
CA SER A 90 -4.80 1.99 -11.59
C SER A 90 -3.73 3.01 -12.03
N GLN A 91 -2.46 2.62 -12.11
CA GLN A 91 -1.33 3.47 -12.50
C GLN A 91 -0.76 3.11 -13.88
N ILE A 92 -1.30 2.07 -14.54
CA ILE A 92 -0.87 1.66 -15.87
C ILE A 92 -1.53 2.58 -16.89
N GLU A 93 -0.74 3.23 -17.73
CA GLU A 93 -1.21 4.09 -18.82
C GLU A 93 -1.36 3.30 -20.14
N ASP A 94 -0.43 2.38 -20.40
CA ASP A 94 -0.38 1.56 -21.63
C ASP A 94 -0.23 0.08 -21.25
N GLU A 95 -1.36 -0.63 -21.19
CA GLU A 95 -1.39 -2.05 -20.82
C GLU A 95 -0.63 -2.93 -21.82
N ASP A 96 -0.76 -2.65 -23.12
CA ASP A 96 -0.16 -3.48 -24.17
C ASP A 96 1.37 -3.40 -24.14
N LYS A 97 1.91 -2.20 -23.90
CA LYS A 97 3.34 -1.98 -23.73
C LYS A 97 3.86 -2.71 -22.49
N VAL A 98 3.16 -2.58 -21.35
CA VAL A 98 3.53 -3.25 -20.10
C VAL A 98 3.52 -4.77 -20.27
N ILE A 99 2.48 -5.33 -20.87
CA ILE A 99 2.35 -6.77 -21.11
C ILE A 99 3.50 -7.27 -21.99
N LYS A 100 3.77 -6.58 -23.10
CA LYS A 100 4.83 -6.98 -24.04
C LYS A 100 6.22 -6.96 -23.41
N VAL A 101 6.56 -5.92 -22.66
CA VAL A 101 7.85 -5.81 -21.98
C VAL A 101 7.97 -6.86 -20.88
N LEU A 102 6.97 -7.00 -20.02
CA LEU A 102 7.03 -7.97 -18.92
C LEU A 102 7.06 -9.42 -19.43
N ALA A 103 6.30 -9.75 -20.45
CA ALA A 103 6.33 -11.09 -21.03
C ALA A 103 7.69 -11.42 -21.65
N GLY A 104 8.32 -10.45 -22.34
CA GLY A 104 9.64 -10.61 -22.93
C GLY A 104 10.76 -10.76 -21.90
N GLU A 105 10.88 -9.80 -20.98
CA GLU A 105 11.96 -9.77 -19.99
C GLU A 105 11.84 -10.90 -18.94
N LEU A 106 10.63 -11.25 -18.53
CA LEU A 106 10.40 -12.31 -17.55
C LEU A 106 10.30 -13.70 -18.15
N ASN A 107 10.34 -13.81 -19.49
CA ASN A 107 10.13 -15.05 -20.23
C ASN A 107 8.88 -15.80 -19.73
N MET A 108 7.76 -15.09 -19.72
CA MET A 108 6.44 -15.60 -19.29
C MET A 108 5.48 -15.60 -20.48
N ASP A 109 4.47 -16.46 -20.37
CA ASP A 109 3.38 -16.46 -21.36
C ASP A 109 2.60 -15.15 -21.34
N VAL A 110 2.38 -14.59 -22.52
CA VAL A 110 1.64 -13.33 -22.73
C VAL A 110 0.23 -13.40 -22.12
N GLU A 111 -0.44 -14.55 -22.23
CA GLU A 111 -1.78 -14.75 -21.68
C GLU A 111 -1.78 -14.66 -20.14
N GLU A 112 -0.77 -15.27 -19.49
CA GLU A 112 -0.63 -15.22 -18.03
C GLU A 112 -0.37 -13.79 -17.54
N VAL A 113 0.56 -13.09 -18.20
CA VAL A 113 0.87 -11.69 -17.87
C VAL A 113 -0.35 -10.80 -18.08
N THR A 114 -1.06 -10.98 -19.21
CA THR A 114 -2.28 -10.21 -19.50
C THR A 114 -3.35 -10.40 -18.43
N LYS A 115 -3.56 -11.63 -17.99
CA LYS A 115 -4.54 -11.93 -16.93
C LYS A 115 -4.19 -11.24 -15.61
N LYS A 116 -2.91 -11.18 -15.25
CA LYS A 116 -2.43 -10.52 -14.03
C LYS A 116 -2.49 -9.00 -14.14
N VAL A 117 -2.08 -8.43 -15.29
CA VAL A 117 -2.07 -6.98 -15.53
C VAL A 117 -3.50 -6.42 -15.57
N LYS A 118 -4.44 -7.12 -16.20
CA LYS A 118 -5.85 -6.69 -16.30
C LYS A 118 -6.67 -6.93 -15.02
N LYS A 119 -6.10 -7.62 -14.04
CA LYS A 119 -6.79 -7.83 -12.77
C LYS A 119 -6.88 -6.52 -12.00
N VAL A 120 -8.11 -6.06 -11.75
CA VAL A 120 -8.38 -4.85 -10.97
C VAL A 120 -8.05 -5.12 -9.50
N SER A 121 -6.83 -4.84 -9.13
CA SER A 121 -6.30 -4.99 -7.77
C SER A 121 -5.46 -3.77 -7.40
N SER A 122 -5.33 -3.48 -6.12
CA SER A 122 -4.45 -2.41 -5.64
C SER A 122 -2.97 -2.70 -5.93
N MET A 123 -2.58 -3.96 -5.97
CA MET A 123 -1.26 -4.45 -6.39
C MET A 123 -1.35 -5.95 -6.70
N GLU A 124 -0.78 -6.38 -7.83
CA GLU A 124 -0.70 -7.78 -8.23
C GLU A 124 0.75 -8.18 -8.49
N TYR A 125 1.16 -9.32 -7.94
CA TYR A 125 2.50 -9.86 -8.16
C TYR A 125 2.58 -10.61 -9.50
N ILE A 126 3.45 -10.17 -10.39
CA ILE A 126 3.69 -10.82 -11.69
C ILE A 126 4.64 -11.99 -11.49
N LYS A 127 5.85 -11.72 -10.96
CA LYS A 127 6.87 -12.73 -10.71
C LYS A 127 7.73 -12.36 -9.51
N THR A 128 8.04 -13.33 -8.69
CA THR A 128 8.97 -13.22 -7.55
C THR A 128 10.29 -13.92 -7.87
N ASN A 129 11.33 -13.64 -7.10
CA ASN A 129 12.65 -14.23 -7.27
C ASN A 129 13.25 -14.04 -8.67
N VAL A 130 13.04 -12.87 -9.27
CA VAL A 130 13.63 -12.47 -10.54
C VAL A 130 15.08 -12.06 -10.29
N ALA A 131 15.99 -12.43 -11.19
CA ALA A 131 17.40 -12.00 -11.10
C ALA A 131 17.49 -10.47 -11.13
N LYS A 132 18.45 -9.92 -10.39
CA LYS A 132 18.61 -8.47 -10.27
C LYS A 132 18.78 -7.78 -11.61
N ASP A 133 19.58 -8.39 -12.50
CA ASP A 133 19.85 -7.83 -13.83
C ASP A 133 18.58 -7.65 -14.67
N ILE A 134 17.66 -8.62 -14.60
CA ILE A 134 16.35 -8.54 -15.27
C ILE A 134 15.48 -7.47 -14.61
N GLY A 135 15.51 -7.38 -13.29
CA GLY A 135 14.78 -6.34 -12.55
C GLY A 135 15.27 -4.94 -12.93
N ASP A 136 16.58 -4.75 -13.03
CA ASP A 136 17.18 -3.47 -13.42
C ASP A 136 16.86 -3.13 -14.89
N ALA A 137 16.90 -4.12 -15.81
CA ALA A 137 16.46 -3.94 -17.20
C ALA A 137 15.00 -3.47 -17.30
N ILE A 138 14.07 -4.09 -16.53
CA ILE A 138 12.67 -3.67 -16.53
C ILE A 138 12.52 -2.24 -15.96
N ARG A 139 13.36 -1.87 -14.97
CA ARG A 139 13.34 -0.52 -14.38
C ARG A 139 13.75 0.56 -15.40
N GLU A 140 14.67 0.26 -16.33
CA GLU A 140 15.10 1.19 -17.39
C GLU A 140 13.98 1.56 -18.35
N TYR A 141 12.95 0.71 -18.53
CA TYR A 141 11.79 1.04 -19.36
C TYR A 141 10.87 2.10 -18.76
N ASP A 142 11.02 2.44 -17.47
CA ASP A 142 10.24 3.44 -16.71
C ASP A 142 8.72 3.34 -16.98
N LEU A 143 8.18 2.14 -16.77
CA LEU A 143 6.77 1.82 -17.05
C LEU A 143 5.87 2.29 -15.92
N PRO A 144 4.93 3.24 -16.15
CA PRO A 144 3.97 3.64 -15.14
C PRO A 144 3.16 2.43 -14.63
N GLY A 145 3.03 2.32 -13.31
CA GLY A 145 2.29 1.24 -12.67
C GLY A 145 3.06 -0.07 -12.48
N VAL A 146 4.26 -0.21 -13.03
CA VAL A 146 5.16 -1.35 -12.75
C VAL A 146 6.05 -1.00 -11.56
N LYS A 147 6.12 -1.90 -10.58
CA LYS A 147 6.97 -1.76 -9.40
C LYS A 147 7.93 -2.93 -9.28
N ILE A 148 9.19 -2.60 -9.00
CA ILE A 148 10.27 -3.57 -8.85
C ILE A 148 10.85 -3.38 -7.46
N ASP A 149 10.61 -4.35 -6.61
CA ASP A 149 11.06 -4.38 -5.24
C ASP A 149 12.21 -5.33 -5.07
N GLU A 150 13.29 -4.87 -4.45
CA GLU A 150 14.40 -5.74 -4.08
C GLU A 150 13.97 -6.65 -2.93
N ASP A 151 14.30 -7.93 -3.04
CA ASP A 151 14.08 -8.96 -2.04
C ASP A 151 15.34 -9.81 -1.90
N TYR A 152 15.36 -10.70 -0.93
CA TYR A 152 16.49 -11.58 -0.68
C TYR A 152 16.06 -13.04 -0.72
N LYS A 153 16.77 -13.82 -1.53
CA LYS A 153 16.61 -15.26 -1.60
C LYS A 153 17.76 -15.94 -0.84
N ARG A 154 17.44 -16.91 0.01
CA ARG A 154 18.46 -17.70 0.70
C ARG A 154 19.09 -18.71 -0.26
N VAL A 155 20.40 -18.74 -0.31
CA VAL A 155 21.19 -19.62 -1.19
C VAL A 155 22.20 -20.40 -0.38
N TYR A 156 22.32 -21.67 -0.72
CA TYR A 156 23.26 -22.63 -0.14
C TYR A 156 24.25 -23.06 -1.22
N PRO A 157 25.48 -22.47 -1.31
CA PRO A 157 26.41 -22.70 -2.42
C PRO A 157 26.81 -24.16 -2.61
N TYR A 158 26.81 -24.91 -1.53
CA TYR A 158 27.21 -26.33 -1.52
C TYR A 158 26.02 -27.31 -1.58
N ASN A 159 24.85 -26.83 -1.94
CA ASN A 159 23.62 -27.63 -2.11
C ASN A 159 23.33 -28.59 -0.94
N GLU A 160 23.63 -29.89 -1.13
CA GLU A 160 23.31 -30.92 -0.16
C GLU A 160 24.29 -30.99 1.03
N LEU A 161 25.43 -30.30 0.95
CA LEU A 161 26.43 -30.34 2.02
C LEU A 161 25.85 -29.79 3.31
N ALA A 162 25.89 -30.60 4.36
CA ALA A 162 25.38 -30.26 5.69
C ALA A 162 23.90 -29.82 5.74
N SER A 163 23.10 -30.17 4.73
CA SER A 163 21.69 -29.74 4.61
C SER A 163 20.85 -30.08 5.82
N LYS A 164 21.07 -31.24 6.44
CA LYS A 164 20.39 -31.65 7.69
C LYS A 164 20.81 -30.82 8.92
N VAL A 165 22.04 -30.29 8.92
CA VAL A 165 22.58 -29.45 9.99
C VAL A 165 22.19 -28.00 9.77
N LEU A 166 22.41 -27.48 8.56
CA LEU A 166 22.08 -26.09 8.21
C LEU A 166 20.58 -25.86 8.26
N GLY A 167 19.81 -26.80 7.71
CA GLY A 167 18.37 -26.63 7.55
C GLY A 167 18.03 -25.73 6.37
N PHE A 168 16.86 -25.12 6.41
CA PHE A 168 16.38 -24.21 5.36
C PHE A 168 15.44 -23.13 5.92
N THR A 169 15.23 -22.09 5.12
CA THR A 169 14.33 -20.97 5.43
C THR A 169 13.03 -21.08 4.63
N GLY A 170 11.95 -20.56 5.20
CA GLY A 170 10.66 -20.40 4.52
C GLY A 170 10.64 -19.19 3.59
N ALA A 171 9.49 -18.99 2.93
CA ALA A 171 9.24 -17.87 2.02
C ALA A 171 9.40 -16.49 2.69
N ASP A 172 9.12 -16.41 3.99
CA ASP A 172 9.26 -15.19 4.79
C ASP A 172 10.66 -14.99 5.37
N ASN A 173 11.66 -15.72 4.86
CA ASN A 173 13.04 -15.70 5.34
C ASN A 173 13.21 -16.18 6.79
N GLN A 174 12.19 -16.85 7.35
CA GLN A 174 12.20 -17.45 8.69
C GLN A 174 12.88 -18.82 8.65
N GLY A 175 13.75 -19.12 9.61
CA GLY A 175 14.38 -20.43 9.76
C GLY A 175 13.36 -21.50 10.16
N ILE A 176 13.27 -22.59 9.37
CA ILE A 176 12.30 -23.67 9.65
C ILE A 176 12.98 -24.85 10.33
N LEU A 177 14.19 -25.18 9.96
CA LEU A 177 14.90 -26.35 10.45
C LEU A 177 16.40 -26.06 10.69
N GLY A 178 17.06 -26.93 11.48
CA GLY A 178 18.51 -26.92 11.67
C GLY A 178 19.07 -25.67 12.35
N LEU A 179 20.27 -25.25 11.97
CA LEU A 179 20.92 -24.05 12.47
C LEU A 179 20.14 -22.78 12.10
N GLU A 180 19.51 -22.76 10.92
CA GLU A 180 18.66 -21.65 10.49
C GLU A 180 17.53 -21.38 11.49
N ALA A 181 16.87 -22.41 11.98
CA ALA A 181 15.83 -22.27 13.00
C ALA A 181 16.39 -21.97 14.39
N LYS A 182 17.47 -22.63 14.78
CA LYS A 182 18.07 -22.46 16.11
C LYS A 182 18.60 -21.05 16.34
N TYR A 183 19.19 -20.44 15.31
CA TYR A 183 19.76 -19.09 15.37
C TYR A 183 18.91 -18.06 14.65
N ASP A 184 17.64 -18.33 14.43
CA ASP A 184 16.75 -17.43 13.66
C ASP A 184 16.73 -16.02 14.22
N THR A 185 16.65 -15.85 15.53
CA THR A 185 16.67 -14.53 16.21
C THR A 185 17.94 -13.70 15.94
N TYR A 186 19.07 -14.36 15.69
CA TYR A 186 20.34 -13.69 15.37
C TYR A 186 20.52 -13.47 13.87
N LEU A 187 19.96 -14.39 13.08
CA LEU A 187 20.12 -14.38 11.62
C LEU A 187 19.12 -13.48 10.90
N SER A 188 17.87 -13.39 11.39
CA SER A 188 16.78 -12.71 10.68
C SER A 188 16.95 -11.19 10.57
N GLY A 189 17.74 -10.56 11.46
CA GLY A 189 17.90 -9.11 11.48
C GLY A 189 16.60 -8.36 11.86
N THR A 190 16.63 -7.05 11.75
CA THR A 190 15.46 -6.20 12.01
C THR A 190 14.96 -5.60 10.71
N ASN A 191 13.71 -5.86 10.37
CA ASN A 191 13.10 -5.31 9.16
C ASN A 191 13.03 -3.79 9.23
N GLY A 192 13.36 -3.13 8.12
CA GLY A 192 13.17 -1.70 7.95
C GLY A 192 11.72 -1.36 7.60
N GLN A 193 11.33 -0.13 7.88
CA GLN A 193 10.04 0.42 7.45
C GLN A 193 10.30 1.71 6.67
N ILE A 194 9.71 1.82 5.49
CA ILE A 194 9.61 3.08 4.77
C ILE A 194 8.19 3.60 4.95
N LEU A 195 8.07 4.75 5.59
CA LEU A 195 6.83 5.49 5.68
C LEU A 195 6.80 6.49 4.52
N THR A 196 5.94 6.26 3.54
CA THR A 196 5.74 7.21 2.45
C THR A 196 4.43 7.94 2.70
N PRO A 197 4.46 9.24 3.05
CA PRO A 197 3.25 10.04 3.16
C PRO A 197 2.64 10.18 1.75
N VAL A 198 1.40 9.74 1.58
CA VAL A 198 0.65 9.93 0.34
C VAL A 198 0.03 11.31 0.39
N SER A 199 0.66 12.28 -0.30
CA SER A 199 0.08 13.61 -0.47
C SER A 199 -0.99 13.57 -1.55
N TYR A 200 -2.24 13.81 -1.18
CA TYR A 200 -3.37 13.95 -2.12
C TYR A 200 -3.44 15.35 -2.74
N THR A 201 -2.32 16.00 -3.01
CA THR A 201 -2.30 17.35 -3.60
C THR A 201 -2.82 17.41 -5.05
N HIS A 202 -3.21 16.27 -5.64
CA HIS A 202 -3.73 16.18 -7.01
C HIS A 202 -5.17 15.63 -7.10
N LEU A 203 -5.98 15.75 -6.06
CA LEU A 203 -7.42 15.66 -6.21
C LEU A 203 -7.94 16.96 -6.88
N THR A 204 -7.71 17.08 -8.18
CA THR A 204 -8.51 18.00 -9.00
C THR A 204 -9.92 17.43 -9.00
N LEU A 205 -10.80 18.02 -8.20
CA LEU A 205 -12.23 17.82 -8.34
C LEU A 205 -12.58 18.18 -9.81
N PRO A 206 -13.28 17.31 -10.55
CA PRO A 206 -13.78 17.68 -11.86
C PRO A 206 -14.69 18.88 -11.66
N THR A 207 -14.25 20.03 -12.14
CA THR A 207 -15.07 21.23 -12.23
C THR A 207 -16.17 20.90 -13.22
N ILE A 208 -17.38 20.66 -12.72
CA ILE A 208 -18.57 20.54 -13.57
C ILE A 208 -18.83 21.95 -14.10
N ALA A 209 -18.50 22.13 -15.37
CA ALA A 209 -18.91 23.31 -16.14
C ALA A 209 -20.29 23.09 -16.73
#